data_12cf0b9b25e36690fbdcaa2f13cbafbd
#
_entry.id   12cf0b9b25e36690fbdcaa2f13cbafbd
#
_cell.length_a   1.000
_cell.length_b   1.000
_cell.length_c   1.000
_cell.angle_alpha   90.00
_cell.angle_beta   90.00
_cell.angle_gamma   90.00
#
_symmetry.space_group_name_H-M   'P 1'
#
loop_
_entity.id
_entity.type
_entity.pdbx_description
1 polymer ?
#
loop_
_entity_poly.entity_id
_entity_poly.type
_entity_poly.pdbx_seq_one_letter_code
_entity_poly.pdbx_strand_id
1 'polypeptide(L)'
;SNFYRYHYRFCNACAGWEKGHVERSVEYVRRKAFSINLHYASLKNAQEHLLAICEKINSRSGSPSTINKVEELAADLAALKPYTNEMGCFQMAEYKVDKWSTICMNCSHYSVPDTLVGKMVTVKMYSEKIVILYNNDKIAVHERIYSRQKGWSIKLEHYLNTLLRKPGALNTSLALKQMPQQIQALFNKHFTDKARDFVFLLQYARENDFSDNDIIEAYNSLKARGLKSISADQIKAMMHANN
;
A
#
# COMPACT_ATOMS: atom_id res chain seq x y z
N SER A 1 -8.02 -20.17 -18.38
CA SER A 1 -7.09 -20.33 -17.25
C SER A 1 -7.41 -21.59 -16.45
N ASN A 2 -6.41 -22.44 -16.23
CA ASN A 2 -6.62 -23.68 -15.47
C ASN A 2 -7.04 -23.40 -14.01
N PHE A 3 -6.56 -22.29 -13.43
CA PHE A 3 -6.90 -21.90 -12.07
C PHE A 3 -8.38 -21.57 -11.90
N TYR A 4 -8.91 -20.68 -12.73
CA TYR A 4 -10.32 -20.27 -12.67
C TYR A 4 -11.24 -21.17 -13.51
N ARG A 5 -10.72 -22.23 -14.14
CA ARG A 5 -11.47 -23.22 -14.93
C ARG A 5 -12.33 -22.60 -16.05
N TYR A 6 -11.82 -21.55 -16.72
CA TYR A 6 -12.45 -20.98 -17.91
C TYR A 6 -11.52 -21.03 -19.12
N HIS A 7 -12.09 -21.06 -20.30
CA HIS A 7 -11.37 -20.94 -21.56
C HIS A 7 -11.23 -19.46 -21.92
N TYR A 8 -10.08 -19.09 -22.43
CA TYR A 8 -9.82 -17.74 -22.92
C TYR A 8 -9.26 -17.80 -24.35
N ARG A 9 -9.51 -16.75 -25.10
CA ARG A 9 -8.98 -16.56 -26.45
C ARG A 9 -8.40 -15.16 -26.56
N PHE A 10 -7.16 -15.06 -27.06
CA PHE A 10 -6.59 -13.78 -27.43
C PHE A 10 -7.04 -13.41 -28.85
N CYS A 11 -7.34 -12.14 -29.07
CA CYS A 11 -7.50 -11.59 -30.39
C CYS A 11 -6.17 -11.62 -31.16
N ASN A 12 -6.25 -11.70 -32.49
CA ASN A 12 -5.05 -11.62 -33.31
C ASN A 12 -4.38 -10.25 -33.17
N ALA A 13 -3.06 -10.19 -33.37
CA ALA A 13 -2.34 -8.93 -33.39
C ALA A 13 -2.90 -8.01 -34.48
N CYS A 14 -3.07 -6.72 -34.17
CA CYS A 14 -3.64 -5.71 -35.05
C CYS A 14 -5.09 -5.95 -35.51
N ALA A 15 -5.82 -6.88 -34.89
CA ALA A 15 -7.21 -7.22 -35.24
C ALA A 15 -8.23 -6.48 -34.34
N GLY A 16 -8.23 -5.14 -34.36
CA GLY A 16 -9.15 -4.32 -33.55
C GLY A 16 -10.63 -4.60 -33.81
N TRP A 17 -10.99 -5.05 -35.01
CA TRP A 17 -12.38 -5.43 -35.36
C TRP A 17 -12.91 -6.62 -34.54
N GLU A 18 -12.05 -7.50 -34.05
CA GLU A 18 -12.44 -8.60 -33.14
C GLU A 18 -12.97 -8.11 -31.81
N LYS A 19 -12.67 -6.84 -31.44
CA LYS A 19 -13.05 -6.17 -30.19
C LYS A 19 -14.06 -5.03 -30.37
N GLY A 20 -14.60 -4.83 -31.58
CA GLY A 20 -15.35 -3.62 -31.93
C GLY A 20 -16.50 -3.25 -30.99
N HIS A 21 -17.19 -4.23 -30.40
CA HIS A 21 -18.23 -3.98 -29.41
C HIS A 21 -17.69 -3.46 -28.07
N VAL A 22 -16.57 -4.01 -27.59
CA VAL A 22 -15.97 -3.62 -26.32
C VAL A 22 -15.43 -2.18 -26.38
N GLU A 23 -14.76 -1.82 -27.46
CA GLU A 23 -14.21 -0.47 -27.63
C GLU A 23 -15.30 0.60 -27.68
N ARG A 24 -16.40 0.34 -28.39
CA ARG A 24 -17.57 1.23 -28.42
C ARG A 24 -18.25 1.35 -27.04
N SER A 25 -18.32 0.26 -26.29
CA SER A 25 -18.87 0.26 -24.94
C SER A 25 -18.02 1.10 -23.98
N VAL A 26 -16.70 0.96 -24.05
CA VAL A 26 -15.77 1.77 -23.24
C VAL A 26 -15.93 3.26 -23.57
N GLU A 27 -15.97 3.63 -24.85
CA GLU A 27 -16.18 5.02 -25.26
C GLU A 27 -17.53 5.57 -24.77
N TYR A 28 -18.60 4.78 -24.90
CA TYR A 28 -19.94 5.15 -24.46
C TYR A 28 -19.96 5.42 -22.94
N VAL A 29 -19.45 4.50 -22.13
CA VAL A 29 -19.38 4.64 -20.67
C VAL A 29 -18.53 5.85 -20.28
N ARG A 30 -17.36 6.01 -20.91
CA ARG A 30 -16.46 7.14 -20.66
C ARG A 30 -17.14 8.47 -20.93
N ARG A 31 -17.86 8.62 -22.04
CA ARG A 31 -18.63 9.84 -22.35
C ARG A 31 -19.73 10.08 -21.32
N LYS A 32 -20.45 9.05 -20.91
CA LYS A 32 -21.51 9.18 -19.89
C LYS A 32 -20.99 9.55 -18.53
N ALA A 33 -19.84 9.01 -18.12
CA ALA A 33 -19.27 9.24 -16.79
C ALA A 33 -18.53 10.57 -16.71
N PHE A 34 -17.76 10.96 -17.74
CA PHE A 34 -16.75 12.01 -17.63
C PHE A 34 -16.93 13.19 -18.58
N SER A 35 -18.05 13.28 -19.33
CA SER A 35 -18.25 14.42 -20.26
C SER A 35 -18.64 15.72 -19.56
N ILE A 36 -19.28 15.64 -18.40
CA ILE A 36 -19.78 16.82 -17.67
C ILE A 36 -18.87 17.16 -16.50
N ASN A 37 -18.41 16.13 -15.77
CA ASN A 37 -17.57 16.33 -14.59
C ASN A 37 -16.15 15.85 -14.88
N LEU A 38 -15.19 16.78 -14.93
CA LEU A 38 -13.78 16.51 -15.26
C LEU A 38 -12.88 16.53 -14.01
N HIS A 39 -13.40 16.99 -12.86
CA HIS A 39 -12.63 17.15 -11.64
C HIS A 39 -13.22 16.31 -10.51
N TYR A 40 -12.37 15.51 -9.88
CA TYR A 40 -12.69 14.68 -8.73
C TYR A 40 -11.69 14.91 -7.61
N ALA A 41 -12.16 14.88 -6.38
CA ALA A 41 -11.32 15.09 -5.20
C ALA A 41 -10.25 14.00 -5.02
N SER A 42 -10.52 12.78 -5.50
CA SER A 42 -9.60 11.65 -5.46
C SER A 42 -9.91 10.64 -6.56
N LEU A 43 -8.96 9.73 -6.83
CA LEU A 43 -9.18 8.60 -7.73
C LEU A 43 -10.31 7.70 -7.25
N LYS A 44 -10.47 7.53 -5.94
CA LYS A 44 -11.57 6.77 -5.33
C LYS A 44 -12.93 7.36 -5.67
N ASN A 45 -13.09 8.69 -5.54
CA ASN A 45 -14.34 9.37 -5.91
C ASN A 45 -14.65 9.24 -7.40
N ALA A 46 -13.65 9.31 -8.27
CA ALA A 46 -13.83 9.09 -9.71
C ALA A 46 -14.30 7.66 -10.01
N GLN A 47 -13.75 6.67 -9.31
CA GLN A 47 -14.12 5.28 -9.44
C GLN A 47 -15.55 5.01 -8.94
N GLU A 48 -15.93 5.54 -7.79
CA GLU A 48 -17.29 5.44 -7.24
C GLU A 48 -18.32 6.05 -8.22
N HIS A 49 -18.01 7.22 -8.77
CA HIS A 49 -18.85 7.84 -9.80
C HIS A 49 -18.99 6.96 -11.05
N LEU A 50 -17.88 6.40 -11.55
CA LEU A 50 -17.90 5.50 -12.71
C LEU A 50 -18.76 4.27 -12.44
N LEU A 51 -18.65 3.64 -11.28
CA LEU A 51 -19.46 2.48 -10.90
C LEU A 51 -20.96 2.83 -10.86
N ALA A 52 -21.33 3.95 -10.24
CA ALA A 52 -22.71 4.40 -10.21
C ALA A 52 -23.30 4.65 -11.61
N ILE A 53 -22.49 5.19 -12.53
CA ILE A 53 -22.93 5.34 -13.94
C ILE A 53 -23.09 3.98 -14.63
N CYS A 54 -22.20 3.03 -14.40
CA CYS A 54 -22.32 1.66 -14.93
C CYS A 54 -23.59 0.98 -14.42
N GLU A 55 -23.88 1.06 -13.12
CA GLU A 55 -25.11 0.55 -12.51
C GLU A 55 -26.35 1.19 -13.12
N LYS A 56 -26.36 2.51 -13.29
CA LYS A 56 -27.45 3.23 -13.97
C LYS A 56 -27.65 2.82 -15.42
N ILE A 57 -26.57 2.50 -16.13
CA ILE A 57 -26.66 2.00 -17.53
C ILE A 57 -27.23 0.59 -17.53
N ASN A 58 -26.79 -0.28 -16.62
CA ASN A 58 -27.23 -1.67 -16.53
C ASN A 58 -28.68 -1.82 -16.06
N SER A 59 -29.15 -0.92 -15.18
CA SER A 59 -30.52 -0.91 -14.67
C SER A 59 -31.56 -0.34 -15.67
N ARG A 60 -31.11 0.28 -16.76
CA ARG A 60 -32.05 0.72 -17.80
C ARG A 60 -32.57 -0.48 -18.56
N SER A 61 -33.87 -0.74 -18.47
CA SER A 61 -34.52 -1.69 -19.35
C SER A 61 -34.39 -1.20 -20.80
N GLY A 62 -33.88 -2.06 -21.67
CA GLY A 62 -33.91 -1.84 -23.10
C GLY A 62 -35.34 -1.84 -23.63
N SER A 63 -35.51 -1.85 -24.95
CA SER A 63 -36.80 -2.00 -25.65
C SER A 63 -37.68 -3.12 -25.01
N PRO A 64 -39.02 -3.06 -25.09
CA PRO A 64 -39.93 -4.01 -24.46
C PRO A 64 -39.68 -5.50 -24.75
N SER A 65 -38.85 -5.78 -25.73
CA SER A 65 -38.43 -7.14 -26.12
C SER A 65 -37.09 -7.61 -25.52
N THR A 66 -36.43 -6.80 -24.70
CA THR A 66 -35.12 -7.15 -24.13
C THR A 66 -35.26 -7.59 -22.69
N ILE A 67 -34.80 -8.78 -22.38
CA ILE A 67 -34.66 -9.32 -21.05
C ILE A 67 -33.86 -8.33 -20.18
N ASN A 68 -34.23 -8.20 -18.91
CA ASN A 68 -33.59 -7.32 -17.97
C ASN A 68 -32.12 -7.78 -17.76
N LYS A 69 -31.16 -6.94 -18.10
CA LYS A 69 -29.72 -7.25 -18.00
C LYS A 69 -29.29 -7.66 -16.61
N VAL A 70 -30.00 -7.19 -15.57
CA VAL A 70 -29.74 -7.55 -14.17
C VAL A 70 -30.17 -9.00 -13.91
N GLU A 71 -31.28 -9.44 -14.49
CA GLU A 71 -31.76 -10.81 -14.36
C GLU A 71 -30.87 -11.78 -15.16
N GLU A 72 -30.42 -11.40 -16.36
CA GLU A 72 -29.48 -12.19 -17.14
C GLU A 72 -28.15 -12.34 -16.38
N LEU A 73 -27.62 -11.25 -15.82
CA LEU A 73 -26.41 -11.31 -15.02
C LEU A 73 -26.58 -12.20 -13.79
N ALA A 74 -27.73 -12.13 -13.12
CA ALA A 74 -28.00 -12.99 -11.97
C ALA A 74 -28.04 -14.48 -12.35
N ALA A 75 -28.63 -14.81 -13.50
CA ALA A 75 -28.63 -16.17 -14.04
C ALA A 75 -27.21 -16.64 -14.41
N ASP A 76 -26.41 -15.79 -15.05
CA ASP A 76 -25.01 -16.09 -15.37
C ASP A 76 -24.19 -16.34 -14.11
N LEU A 77 -24.33 -15.47 -13.10
CA LEU A 77 -23.62 -15.61 -11.81
C LEU A 77 -24.02 -16.90 -11.07
N ALA A 78 -25.30 -17.31 -11.16
CA ALA A 78 -25.75 -18.56 -10.56
C ALA A 78 -25.17 -19.80 -11.26
N ALA A 79 -24.86 -19.70 -12.56
CA ALA A 79 -24.24 -20.77 -13.34
C ALA A 79 -22.71 -20.86 -13.14
N LEU A 80 -22.08 -19.82 -12.58
CA LEU A 80 -20.63 -19.82 -12.33
C LEU A 80 -20.27 -20.80 -11.20
N LYS A 81 -19.16 -21.49 -11.39
CA LYS A 81 -18.61 -22.36 -10.33
C LYS A 81 -17.93 -21.49 -9.26
N PRO A 82 -18.14 -21.78 -7.97
CA PRO A 82 -17.42 -21.07 -6.92
C PRO A 82 -15.91 -21.29 -7.06
N TYR A 83 -15.15 -20.24 -6.83
CA TYR A 83 -13.69 -20.33 -6.70
C TYR A 83 -13.29 -20.23 -5.23
N THR A 84 -12.22 -20.91 -4.86
CA THR A 84 -11.82 -21.03 -3.45
C THR A 84 -10.81 -19.95 -3.03
N ASN A 85 -10.01 -19.46 -3.96
CA ASN A 85 -8.94 -18.50 -3.68
C ASN A 85 -8.73 -17.52 -4.82
N GLU A 86 -8.32 -16.30 -4.49
CA GLU A 86 -7.86 -15.34 -5.48
C GLU A 86 -6.43 -15.63 -5.91
N MET A 87 -6.20 -15.70 -7.21
CA MET A 87 -4.84 -15.78 -7.74
C MET A 87 -4.20 -14.39 -7.73
N GLY A 88 -3.19 -14.23 -6.89
CA GLY A 88 -2.42 -12.98 -6.88
C GLY A 88 -1.65 -12.81 -8.18
N CYS A 89 -2.00 -11.78 -8.96
CA CYS A 89 -1.24 -11.40 -10.14
C CYS A 89 -0.02 -10.58 -9.72
N PHE A 90 1.18 -11.15 -9.83
CA PHE A 90 2.44 -10.47 -9.54
C PHE A 90 3.54 -10.89 -10.53
N GLN A 91 4.49 -10.02 -10.73
CA GLN A 91 5.77 -10.35 -11.35
C GLN A 91 6.79 -10.64 -10.25
N MET A 92 7.70 -11.56 -10.52
CA MET A 92 8.74 -11.94 -9.57
C MET A 92 10.13 -11.64 -10.16
N ALA A 93 10.99 -11.03 -9.37
CA ALA A 93 12.37 -10.74 -9.75
C ALA A 93 13.28 -10.70 -8.51
N GLU A 94 14.57 -10.91 -8.73
CA GLU A 94 15.58 -10.84 -7.67
C GLU A 94 16.34 -9.51 -7.75
N TYR A 95 16.61 -8.93 -6.57
CA TYR A 95 17.35 -7.68 -6.44
C TYR A 95 18.42 -7.81 -5.37
N LYS A 96 19.57 -7.20 -5.63
CA LYS A 96 20.62 -7.06 -4.62
C LYS A 96 20.34 -5.86 -3.74
N VAL A 97 20.43 -6.04 -2.42
CA VAL A 97 20.32 -4.95 -1.44
C VAL A 97 21.58 -4.11 -1.48
N ASP A 98 21.43 -2.81 -1.67
CA ASP A 98 22.52 -1.86 -1.72
C ASP A 98 23.06 -1.47 -0.32
N LYS A 99 24.11 -0.66 -0.28
CA LYS A 99 24.73 -0.17 0.97
C LYS A 99 23.82 0.75 1.81
N TRP A 100 22.73 1.23 1.23
CA TRP A 100 21.73 2.07 1.89
C TRP A 100 20.57 1.26 2.45
N SER A 101 20.69 -0.08 2.47
CA SER A 101 19.61 -1.00 2.87
C SER A 101 18.36 -0.81 2.01
N THR A 102 18.55 -0.62 0.71
CA THR A 102 17.46 -0.49 -0.25
C THR A 102 17.65 -1.40 -1.46
N ILE A 103 16.54 -1.70 -2.11
CA ILE A 103 16.52 -2.24 -3.47
C ILE A 103 16.07 -1.13 -4.42
N CYS A 104 16.65 -1.08 -5.61
CA CYS A 104 16.24 -0.15 -6.66
C CYS A 104 15.44 -0.87 -7.72
N MET A 105 14.17 -0.49 -7.89
CA MET A 105 13.26 -1.05 -8.87
C MET A 105 12.56 0.08 -9.63
N ASN A 106 12.65 0.08 -10.96
CA ASN A 106 12.06 1.12 -11.80
C ASN A 106 12.42 2.55 -11.34
N CYS A 107 13.68 2.80 -11.03
CA CYS A 107 14.20 4.07 -10.52
C CYS A 107 13.65 4.48 -9.14
N SER A 108 12.92 3.63 -8.45
CA SER A 108 12.44 3.86 -7.09
C SER A 108 13.17 2.95 -6.09
N HIS A 109 13.41 3.49 -4.89
CA HIS A 109 14.12 2.80 -3.83
C HIS A 109 13.16 2.36 -2.73
N TYR A 110 13.30 1.12 -2.27
CA TYR A 110 12.47 0.53 -1.23
C TYR A 110 13.37 -0.06 -0.15
N SER A 111 13.18 0.37 1.08
CA SER A 111 14.03 -0.09 2.18
C SER A 111 13.73 -1.54 2.58
N VAL A 112 14.78 -2.19 3.05
CA VAL A 112 14.74 -3.51 3.67
C VAL A 112 15.57 -3.49 4.95
N PRO A 113 15.42 -4.45 5.88
CA PRO A 113 16.23 -4.50 7.08
C PRO A 113 17.74 -4.39 6.80
N ASP A 114 18.43 -3.57 7.58
CA ASP A 114 19.85 -3.25 7.41
C ASP A 114 20.78 -4.45 7.55
N THR A 115 20.30 -5.54 8.16
CA THR A 115 21.00 -6.83 8.25
C THR A 115 21.15 -7.54 6.90
N LEU A 116 20.42 -7.09 5.86
CA LEU A 116 20.39 -7.72 4.54
C LEU A 116 21.25 -7.00 3.49
N VAL A 117 22.02 -6.00 3.87
CA VAL A 117 22.94 -5.29 2.97
C VAL A 117 23.86 -6.29 2.25
N GLY A 118 23.93 -6.17 0.92
CA GLY A 118 24.74 -7.03 0.04
C GLY A 118 24.11 -8.38 -0.33
N LYS A 119 23.00 -8.75 0.30
CA LYS A 119 22.29 -10.01 0.02
C LYS A 119 21.31 -9.86 -1.15
N MET A 120 20.94 -10.99 -1.75
CA MET A 120 19.88 -11.06 -2.76
C MET A 120 18.53 -11.29 -2.07
N VAL A 121 17.51 -10.58 -2.53
CA VAL A 121 16.12 -10.68 -2.05
C VAL A 121 15.18 -10.89 -3.23
N THR A 122 14.12 -11.66 -3.02
CA THR A 122 13.08 -11.89 -4.01
C THR A 122 11.96 -10.87 -3.83
N VAL A 123 11.53 -10.26 -4.93
CA VAL A 123 10.47 -9.24 -4.92
C VAL A 123 9.27 -9.72 -5.71
N LYS A 124 8.10 -9.76 -5.09
CA LYS A 124 6.80 -9.94 -5.73
C LYS A 124 6.19 -8.56 -6.00
N MET A 125 6.07 -8.18 -7.26
CA MET A 125 5.50 -6.92 -7.70
C MET A 125 4.03 -7.09 -8.04
N TYR A 126 3.16 -6.53 -7.23
CA TYR A 126 1.73 -6.39 -7.49
C TYR A 126 1.42 -5.03 -8.15
N SER A 127 0.16 -4.79 -8.52
CA SER A 127 -0.27 -3.50 -9.05
C SER A 127 -0.04 -2.36 -8.06
N GLU A 128 -0.41 -2.51 -6.80
CA GLU A 128 -0.41 -1.43 -5.80
C GLU A 128 0.72 -1.54 -4.77
N LYS A 129 1.29 -2.72 -4.62
CA LYS A 129 2.31 -3.00 -3.59
C LYS A 129 3.43 -3.86 -4.12
N ILE A 130 4.54 -3.81 -3.42
CA ILE A 130 5.63 -4.77 -3.55
C ILE A 130 5.80 -5.53 -2.23
N VAL A 131 6.07 -6.82 -2.33
CA VAL A 131 6.36 -7.68 -1.19
C VAL A 131 7.77 -8.21 -1.38
N ILE A 132 8.64 -7.95 -0.42
CA ILE A 132 10.04 -8.36 -0.46
C ILE A 132 10.22 -9.56 0.46
N LEU A 133 10.88 -10.57 -0.06
CA LEU A 133 11.09 -11.85 0.62
C LEU A 133 12.59 -12.13 0.72
N TYR A 134 13.00 -12.71 1.82
CA TYR A 134 14.33 -13.30 2.00
C TYR A 134 14.19 -14.70 2.58
N ASN A 135 14.77 -15.70 1.93
CA ASN A 135 14.60 -17.12 2.27
C ASN A 135 13.13 -17.56 2.39
N ASN A 136 12.25 -17.04 1.51
CA ASN A 136 10.80 -17.22 1.49
C ASN A 136 10.02 -16.49 2.61
N ASP A 137 10.70 -15.88 3.58
CA ASP A 137 10.05 -15.09 4.62
C ASP A 137 9.76 -13.68 4.13
N LYS A 138 8.58 -13.17 4.46
CA LYS A 138 8.18 -11.80 4.13
C LYS A 138 8.90 -10.82 5.07
N ILE A 139 9.83 -10.03 4.52
CA ILE A 139 10.66 -9.08 5.28
C ILE A 139 10.19 -7.63 5.16
N ALA A 140 9.54 -7.26 4.07
CA ALA A 140 9.00 -5.92 3.89
C ALA A 140 7.82 -5.91 2.92
N VAL A 141 6.93 -4.94 3.11
CA VAL A 141 5.85 -4.58 2.17
C VAL A 141 5.87 -3.07 1.99
N HIS A 142 5.84 -2.60 0.76
CA HIS A 142 5.77 -1.19 0.43
C HIS A 142 4.66 -0.93 -0.57
N GLU A 143 4.07 0.26 -0.55
CA GLU A 143 3.25 0.74 -1.65
C GLU A 143 4.11 0.95 -2.90
N ARG A 144 3.57 0.58 -4.05
CA ARG A 144 4.30 0.72 -5.31
C ARG A 144 4.32 2.18 -5.76
N ILE A 145 5.52 2.69 -6.04
CA ILE A 145 5.71 4.05 -6.53
C ILE A 145 5.65 4.03 -8.06
N TYR A 146 4.72 4.80 -8.65
CA TYR A 146 4.52 4.95 -10.10
C TYR A 146 5.06 6.27 -10.66
N SER A 147 5.90 6.95 -9.90
CA SER A 147 6.50 8.22 -10.36
C SER A 147 7.52 7.98 -11.48
N ARG A 148 7.55 8.88 -12.46
CA ARG A 148 8.67 8.97 -13.43
C ARG A 148 9.95 9.52 -12.79
N GLN A 149 9.83 10.18 -11.65
CA GLN A 149 10.95 10.67 -10.84
C GLN A 149 11.35 9.61 -9.82
N LYS A 150 12.62 9.65 -9.39
CA LYS A 150 13.15 8.76 -8.34
C LYS A 150 12.30 8.88 -7.06
N GLY A 151 11.64 7.80 -6.68
CA GLY A 151 10.87 7.72 -5.45
C GLY A 151 11.64 6.96 -4.37
N TRP A 152 11.36 7.27 -3.10
CA TRP A 152 11.92 6.58 -1.96
C TRP A 152 10.80 6.17 -1.02
N SER A 153 10.68 4.88 -0.74
CA SER A 153 9.79 4.34 0.29
C SER A 153 10.65 3.74 1.39
N ILE A 154 10.82 4.48 2.46
CA ILE A 154 11.76 4.17 3.53
C ILE A 154 11.00 3.95 4.83
N LYS A 155 11.20 2.78 5.45
CA LYS A 155 10.66 2.45 6.76
C LYS A 155 11.74 2.57 7.82
N LEU A 156 11.47 3.31 8.88
CA LEU A 156 12.44 3.56 9.94
C LEU A 156 12.86 2.26 10.66
N GLU A 157 11.92 1.34 10.81
CA GLU A 157 12.14 0.03 11.43
C GLU A 157 13.26 -0.79 10.76
N HIS A 158 13.52 -0.56 9.49
CA HIS A 158 14.58 -1.26 8.76
C HIS A 158 15.99 -0.81 9.14
N TYR A 159 16.12 0.32 9.83
CA TYR A 159 17.41 0.94 10.17
C TYR A 159 17.71 0.94 11.66
N LEU A 160 16.92 0.27 12.49
CA LEU A 160 17.06 0.34 13.95
C LEU A 160 18.45 -0.07 14.45
N ASN A 161 19.05 -1.13 13.89
CA ASN A 161 20.40 -1.56 14.28
C ASN A 161 21.45 -0.52 13.90
N THR A 162 21.35 0.08 12.73
CA THR A 162 22.25 1.15 12.29
C THR A 162 22.08 2.41 13.15
N LEU A 163 20.83 2.76 13.49
CA LEU A 163 20.51 3.93 14.31
C LEU A 163 20.92 3.75 15.78
N LEU A 164 20.89 2.53 16.32
CA LEU A 164 21.43 2.25 17.65
C LEU A 164 22.94 2.54 17.74
N ARG A 165 23.67 2.28 16.65
CA ARG A 165 25.12 2.58 16.57
C ARG A 165 25.40 4.05 16.30
N LYS A 166 24.52 4.75 15.57
CA LYS A 166 24.66 6.16 15.17
C LYS A 166 23.35 6.93 15.38
N PRO A 167 22.91 7.15 16.64
CA PRO A 167 21.59 7.74 16.93
C PRO A 167 21.43 9.14 16.35
N GLY A 168 22.49 9.94 16.32
CA GLY A 168 22.46 11.30 15.76
C GLY A 168 22.08 11.37 14.27
N ALA A 169 22.24 10.27 13.51
CA ALA A 169 21.81 10.20 12.12
C ALA A 169 20.28 10.26 11.96
N LEU A 170 19.51 9.99 13.02
CA LEU A 170 18.06 10.03 13.00
C LEU A 170 17.53 11.44 12.71
N ASN A 171 18.12 12.48 13.26
CA ASN A 171 17.69 13.88 13.14
C ASN A 171 17.53 14.34 11.67
N THR A 172 18.38 13.84 10.78
CA THR A 172 18.41 14.21 9.36
C THR A 172 17.90 13.10 8.45
N SER A 173 17.47 11.96 9.03
CA SER A 173 17.12 10.78 8.23
C SER A 173 15.84 10.97 7.41
N LEU A 174 15.87 10.47 6.18
CA LEU A 174 14.67 10.38 5.35
C LEU A 174 13.62 9.45 5.98
N ALA A 175 14.06 8.43 6.72
CA ALA A 175 13.20 7.50 7.41
C ALA A 175 12.30 8.18 8.45
N LEU A 176 12.85 9.09 9.26
CA LEU A 176 12.03 9.87 10.20
C LEU A 176 11.06 10.80 9.49
N LYS A 177 11.48 11.42 8.38
CA LYS A 177 10.62 12.32 7.59
C LYS A 177 9.43 11.61 6.93
N GLN A 178 9.50 10.31 6.73
CA GLN A 178 8.41 9.50 6.17
C GLN A 178 7.50 8.87 7.23
N MET A 179 7.79 9.03 8.51
CA MET A 179 6.90 8.62 9.59
C MET A 179 5.67 9.55 9.71
N PRO A 180 4.60 9.10 10.41
CA PRO A 180 3.45 9.95 10.70
C PRO A 180 3.87 11.28 11.34
N GLN A 181 3.22 12.38 10.97
CA GLN A 181 3.56 13.73 11.47
C GLN A 181 3.57 13.82 13.01
N GLN A 182 2.68 13.07 13.66
CA GLN A 182 2.60 13.03 15.12
C GLN A 182 3.84 12.40 15.75
N ILE A 183 4.40 11.36 15.14
CA ILE A 183 5.67 10.73 15.55
C ILE A 183 6.84 11.69 15.34
N GLN A 184 6.87 12.38 14.20
CA GLN A 184 7.89 13.40 13.93
C GLN A 184 7.82 14.54 14.96
N ALA A 185 6.61 15.01 15.30
CA ALA A 185 6.39 16.04 16.30
C ALA A 185 6.81 15.58 17.70
N LEU A 186 6.50 14.33 18.08
CA LEU A 186 6.96 13.71 19.32
C LEU A 186 8.49 13.71 19.41
N PHE A 187 9.16 13.23 18.35
CA PHE A 187 10.62 13.21 18.28
C PHE A 187 11.22 14.60 18.43
N ASN A 188 10.78 15.55 17.60
CA ASN A 188 11.30 16.91 17.58
C ASN A 188 11.12 17.63 18.91
N LYS A 189 10.07 17.33 19.66
CA LYS A 189 9.77 17.99 20.93
C LYS A 189 10.52 17.40 22.12
N HIS A 190 10.71 16.08 22.16
CA HIS A 190 11.18 15.40 23.37
C HIS A 190 12.46 14.59 23.19
N PHE A 191 12.87 14.28 21.96
CA PHE A 191 13.93 13.32 21.70
C PHE A 191 15.05 13.81 20.78
N THR A 192 15.05 15.08 20.36
CA THR A 192 16.11 15.62 19.49
C THR A 192 17.51 15.41 20.07
N ASP A 193 17.67 15.67 21.37
CA ASP A 193 18.94 15.47 22.10
C ASP A 193 19.10 14.05 22.68
N LYS A 194 18.03 13.25 22.61
CA LYS A 194 17.93 11.88 23.15
C LYS A 194 17.52 10.88 22.05
N ALA A 195 18.07 11.05 20.86
CA ALA A 195 17.70 10.23 19.71
C ALA A 195 17.85 8.72 19.96
N ARG A 196 18.81 8.32 20.82
CA ARG A 196 19.02 6.93 21.22
C ARG A 196 17.82 6.36 21.99
N ASP A 197 17.25 7.14 22.90
CA ASP A 197 16.09 6.70 23.70
C ASP A 197 14.85 6.52 22.82
N PHE A 198 14.73 7.36 21.78
CA PHE A 198 13.67 7.22 20.81
C PHE A 198 13.83 5.96 19.94
N VAL A 199 15.06 5.63 19.51
CA VAL A 199 15.33 4.38 18.78
C VAL A 199 14.99 3.17 19.64
N PHE A 200 15.35 3.18 20.92
CA PHE A 200 14.98 2.12 21.87
C PHE A 200 13.46 2.04 22.08
N LEU A 201 12.75 3.16 22.09
CA LEU A 201 11.28 3.17 22.15
C LEU A 201 10.67 2.46 20.92
N LEU A 202 11.15 2.79 19.73
CA LEU A 202 10.67 2.16 18.49
C LEU A 202 11.01 0.68 18.43
N GLN A 203 12.23 0.30 18.83
CA GLN A 203 12.61 -1.11 18.91
C GLN A 203 11.70 -1.87 19.86
N TYR A 204 11.51 -1.35 21.07
CA TYR A 204 10.62 -1.94 22.06
C TYR A 204 9.19 -2.10 21.54
N ALA A 205 8.65 -1.09 20.84
CA ALA A 205 7.32 -1.17 20.24
C ALA A 205 7.24 -2.33 19.24
N ARG A 206 8.25 -2.52 18.39
CA ARG A 206 8.26 -3.62 17.41
C ARG A 206 8.42 -5.00 18.07
N GLU A 207 9.24 -5.12 19.09
CA GLU A 207 9.43 -6.38 19.82
C GLU A 207 8.18 -6.84 20.59
N ASN A 208 7.27 -5.91 20.90
CA ASN A 208 6.02 -6.17 21.62
C ASN A 208 4.78 -5.96 20.75
N ASP A 209 4.92 -5.98 19.41
CA ASP A 209 3.83 -5.86 18.43
C ASP A 209 2.99 -4.56 18.54
N PHE A 210 3.53 -3.51 19.12
CA PHE A 210 2.90 -2.19 19.16
C PHE A 210 3.07 -1.46 17.82
N SER A 211 1.99 -0.82 17.38
CA SER A 211 1.97 0.02 16.18
C SER A 211 2.42 1.45 16.48
N ASP A 212 2.65 2.24 15.41
CA ASP A 212 2.90 3.67 15.55
C ASP A 212 1.70 4.41 16.18
N ASN A 213 0.47 3.93 15.99
CA ASN A 213 -0.73 4.49 16.61
C ASN A 213 -0.73 4.30 18.12
N ASP A 214 -0.27 3.16 18.63
CA ASP A 214 -0.20 2.90 20.07
C ASP A 214 0.80 3.85 20.75
N ILE A 215 1.92 4.16 20.09
CA ILE A 215 2.87 5.17 20.56
C ILE A 215 2.21 6.55 20.62
N ILE A 216 1.45 6.91 19.58
CA ILE A 216 0.76 8.20 19.49
C ILE A 216 -0.31 8.33 20.57
N GLU A 217 -1.12 7.29 20.78
CA GLU A 217 -2.17 7.25 21.81
C GLU A 217 -1.58 7.34 23.21
N ALA A 218 -0.52 6.58 23.50
CA ALA A 218 0.21 6.66 24.76
C ALA A 218 0.77 8.07 25.00
N TYR A 219 1.37 8.68 23.99
CA TYR A 219 1.86 10.05 24.05
C TYR A 219 0.74 11.06 24.33
N ASN A 220 -0.39 10.96 23.64
CA ASN A 220 -1.53 11.86 23.81
C ASN A 220 -2.13 11.72 25.23
N SER A 221 -2.21 10.50 25.76
CA SER A 221 -2.67 10.22 27.11
C SER A 221 -1.75 10.88 28.17
N LEU A 222 -0.43 10.80 28.00
CA LEU A 222 0.54 11.45 28.88
C LEU A 222 0.47 12.98 28.78
N LYS A 223 0.28 13.51 27.59
CA LYS A 223 0.09 14.95 27.35
C LYS A 223 -1.17 15.48 28.02
N ALA A 224 -2.28 14.73 27.96
CA ALA A 224 -3.55 15.08 28.61
C ALA A 224 -3.42 15.15 30.14
N ARG A 225 -2.49 14.38 30.74
CA ARG A 225 -2.15 14.43 32.18
C ARG A 225 -1.28 15.63 32.58
N GLY A 226 -0.98 16.53 31.63
CA GLY A 226 -0.25 17.77 31.89
C GLY A 226 1.28 17.61 32.00
N LEU A 227 1.86 16.49 31.57
CA LEU A 227 3.30 16.26 31.62
C LEU A 227 4.04 17.15 30.60
N LYS A 228 4.95 18.00 31.06
CA LYS A 228 5.75 18.90 30.22
C LYS A 228 6.93 18.19 29.54
N SER A 229 7.52 17.19 30.20
CA SER A 229 8.60 16.37 29.68
C SER A 229 8.16 14.90 29.69
N ILE A 230 8.27 14.23 28.57
CA ILE A 230 7.83 12.85 28.39
C ILE A 230 9.05 12.01 27.98
N SER A 231 9.33 10.94 28.75
CA SER A 231 10.42 10.01 28.48
C SER A 231 9.95 8.78 27.71
N ALA A 232 10.90 8.05 27.11
CA ALA A 232 10.60 6.79 26.41
C ALA A 232 9.95 5.75 27.34
N ASP A 233 10.42 5.66 28.61
CA ASP A 233 9.89 4.68 29.56
C ASP A 233 8.47 5.00 30.00
N GLN A 234 8.10 6.28 30.10
CA GLN A 234 6.73 6.68 30.37
C GLN A 234 5.80 6.29 29.20
N ILE A 235 6.25 6.44 27.95
CA ILE A 235 5.47 6.02 26.77
C ILE A 235 5.30 4.49 26.78
N LYS A 236 6.39 3.73 27.03
CA LYS A 236 6.34 2.26 27.13
C LYS A 236 5.34 1.79 28.19
N ALA A 237 5.41 2.37 29.40
CA ALA A 237 4.47 2.05 30.48
C ALA A 237 3.01 2.35 30.09
N MET A 238 2.78 3.46 29.36
CA MET A 238 1.44 3.86 28.96
C MET A 238 0.88 3.00 27.82
N MET A 239 1.73 2.51 26.90
CA MET A 239 1.31 1.56 25.88
C MET A 239 0.72 0.28 26.48
N HIS A 240 1.31 -0.23 27.57
CA HIS A 240 0.77 -1.39 28.29
C HIS A 240 -0.48 -1.09 29.11
N ALA A 241 -0.66 0.15 29.55
CA ALA A 241 -1.83 0.52 30.36
C ALA A 241 -3.09 0.75 29.47
N ASN A 242 -2.92 0.97 28.17
CA ASN A 242 -3.98 1.22 27.22
C ASN A 242 -4.43 -0.06 26.47
N ASN A 243 -3.67 -1.16 26.58
CA ASN A 243 -4.00 -2.50 26.08
C ASN A 243 -4.58 -3.36 27.21
#